data_780c401971919f4153ac454d2e52ce66
#
_entry.id   780c401971919f4153ac454d2e52ce66
#
_cell.length_a   1.000
_cell.length_b   1.000
_cell.length_c   1.000
_cell.angle_alpha   90.00
_cell.angle_beta   90.00
_cell.angle_gamma   90.00
#
_symmetry.space_group_name_H-M   'P 1'
#
loop_
_entity.id
_entity.type
_entity.pdbx_description
1 polymer ?
#
loop_
_entity_poly.entity_id
_entity_poly.type
_entity_poly.pdbx_seq_one_letter_code
_entity_poly.pdbx_strand_id
1 'polypeptide(L)'
;MNNEASMLTAVAAALFSLGACVSAQAADLSTCTTCHSNITKAHAGAAHKDIACTSCHSGVDQHLKKVTDRPTVNMDPATCGGCHQAQYKSLYKDDGRAARQSKKAPNGPAPDPFFDRALGAHGFTVEHDLPRAHVWMAIDQFIVDRAFGGRFEPKDGWLYATLDGGKSYKVWDVLKDNYPDNNAQKVHKPGTAAAANAVCWSCKSTDVMMDWAYLGDKVEGAQFSRSSNPVDVVRKVNHAINCNFCHDPHTAQPRVVRDALIDAVTRDDKSVPNVYRDVAAHPTKLDVKDVGVRGFTRKIAYMDKADSNLMCAQCHVEYICNPGFDAKTGAKIGFDSRLTNHFPFVNADEIEQYYDKIGFRDFKHNLTGAALVKMQHPDTETYFGSTHDKAGATCATCHMPKVKDEKTGKMYTVHWATSPRHYMQETCLTCHKDKTAEQMNKAIDAMKGHYDGKVREAEARMNDMFNAFELAIASGVDEKTLDEARKLHSSAHINWEYWTAVNGAYFHNPEEAQRSLAKSAKAASDATALLRKAIAAKASAKAGK
;
A
#
# COMPACT_ATOMS: atom_id res chain seq x y z
N MET A 1 -58.21 -29.03 -24.53
CA MET A 1 -57.82 -30.16 -23.64
C MET A 1 -56.37 -29.89 -23.20
N ASN A 2 -56.26 -29.52 -21.91
CA ASN A 2 -55.11 -29.64 -21.00
C ASN A 2 -53.73 -29.11 -21.40
N ASN A 3 -53.36 -27.96 -20.79
CA ASN A 3 -52.20 -27.91 -19.90
C ASN A 3 -52.14 -26.57 -19.18
N GLU A 4 -52.99 -26.41 -18.21
CA GLU A 4 -52.78 -25.50 -17.05
C GLU A 4 -52.31 -26.36 -15.90
N ALA A 5 -51.01 -26.41 -15.67
CA ALA A 5 -50.41 -26.85 -14.40
C ALA A 5 -48.85 -26.78 -14.48
N SER A 6 -48.27 -25.59 -14.41
CA SER A 6 -46.84 -25.39 -14.08
C SER A 6 -46.50 -23.90 -13.90
N MET A 7 -47.25 -23.21 -13.07
CA MET A 7 -46.95 -21.81 -12.72
C MET A 7 -47.28 -21.50 -11.25
N LEU A 8 -46.94 -22.38 -10.34
CA LEU A 8 -47.19 -22.16 -8.90
C LEU A 8 -46.09 -22.67 -7.96
N THR A 9 -44.84 -22.71 -8.41
CA THR A 9 -43.69 -23.09 -7.53
C THR A 9 -42.51 -22.13 -7.59
N ALA A 10 -42.66 -20.92 -8.10
CA ALA A 10 -41.58 -19.95 -8.23
C ALA A 10 -41.79 -18.63 -7.46
N VAL A 11 -42.75 -18.56 -6.53
CA VAL A 11 -43.05 -17.32 -5.77
C VAL A 11 -42.74 -17.43 -4.27
N ALA A 12 -42.22 -18.57 -3.78
CA ALA A 12 -41.96 -18.77 -2.36
C ALA A 12 -40.47 -18.56 -1.94
N ALA A 13 -39.59 -18.12 -2.84
CA ALA A 13 -38.16 -17.90 -2.52
C ALA A 13 -37.70 -16.43 -2.48
N ALA A 14 -38.62 -15.47 -2.61
CA ALA A 14 -38.26 -14.03 -2.71
C ALA A 14 -38.72 -13.18 -1.52
N LEU A 15 -39.06 -13.76 -0.38
CA LEU A 15 -39.57 -13.02 0.79
C LEU A 15 -38.80 -13.27 2.09
N PHE A 16 -37.53 -13.65 2.02
CA PHE A 16 -36.68 -13.78 3.22
C PHE A 16 -35.40 -12.96 3.12
N SER A 17 -35.50 -11.67 2.83
CA SER A 17 -34.38 -10.74 2.95
C SER A 17 -34.82 -9.33 3.40
N LEU A 18 -35.78 -9.25 4.29
CA LEU A 18 -36.11 -8.03 4.99
C LEU A 18 -35.78 -8.19 6.47
N GLY A 19 -34.66 -7.63 6.88
CA GLY A 19 -34.49 -7.02 8.20
C GLY A 19 -34.62 -7.92 9.40
N ALA A 20 -33.79 -8.94 9.51
CA ALA A 20 -33.47 -9.49 10.81
C ALA A 20 -32.07 -9.02 11.22
N CYS A 21 -31.97 -7.80 11.71
CA CYS A 21 -31.19 -7.62 12.91
C CYS A 21 -31.86 -8.52 13.95
N VAL A 22 -31.51 -9.82 13.93
CA VAL A 22 -31.92 -10.74 14.97
C VAL A 22 -31.41 -10.07 16.24
N SER A 23 -32.33 -9.66 17.10
CA SER A 23 -32.06 -9.43 18.52
C SER A 23 -31.56 -10.78 19.05
N ALA A 24 -30.30 -11.12 18.78
CA ALA A 24 -29.58 -12.14 19.48
C ALA A 24 -29.68 -11.69 20.93
N GLN A 25 -30.38 -12.47 21.75
CA GLN A 25 -30.42 -12.25 23.19
C GLN A 25 -28.99 -11.95 23.62
N ALA A 26 -28.79 -10.76 24.20
CA ALA A 26 -27.48 -10.34 24.66
C ALA A 26 -26.98 -11.48 25.56
N ALA A 27 -26.02 -12.25 25.08
CA ALA A 27 -25.36 -13.24 25.89
C ALA A 27 -24.89 -12.48 27.13
N ASP A 28 -25.19 -12.99 28.30
CA ASP A 28 -24.91 -12.32 29.55
C ASP A 28 -23.42 -11.93 29.58
N LEU A 29 -23.14 -10.64 29.31
CA LEU A 29 -21.78 -10.09 29.31
C LEU A 29 -21.06 -10.38 30.62
N SER A 30 -21.81 -10.67 31.72
CA SER A 30 -21.25 -11.00 33.02
C SER A 30 -20.36 -12.23 32.95
N THR A 31 -20.73 -13.24 32.17
CA THR A 31 -19.94 -14.46 32.00
C THR A 31 -18.58 -14.19 31.33
N CYS A 32 -18.55 -13.32 30.32
CA CYS A 32 -17.31 -12.95 29.62
C CYS A 32 -16.45 -12.02 30.48
N THR A 33 -17.07 -11.14 31.27
CA THR A 33 -16.42 -10.11 32.07
C THR A 33 -15.48 -10.67 33.11
N THR A 34 -15.77 -11.86 33.65
CA THR A 34 -14.93 -12.52 34.66
C THR A 34 -13.48 -12.73 34.19
N CYS A 35 -13.30 -13.05 32.90
CA CYS A 35 -11.97 -13.32 32.32
C CYS A 35 -11.51 -12.22 31.36
N HIS A 36 -12.45 -11.52 30.71
CA HIS A 36 -12.18 -10.53 29.65
C HIS A 36 -12.60 -9.11 30.08
N SER A 37 -12.37 -8.74 31.34
CA SER A 37 -12.85 -7.46 31.93
C SER A 37 -12.44 -6.21 31.13
N ASN A 38 -11.22 -6.16 30.59
CA ASN A 38 -10.75 -5.01 29.82
C ASN A 38 -11.52 -4.85 28.49
N ILE A 39 -11.78 -5.97 27.81
CA ILE A 39 -12.50 -5.97 26.52
C ILE A 39 -13.98 -5.63 26.77
N THR A 40 -14.61 -6.26 27.74
CA THR A 40 -16.02 -6.01 28.04
C THR A 40 -16.27 -4.58 28.52
N LYS A 41 -15.36 -4.02 29.31
CA LYS A 41 -15.41 -2.60 29.72
C LYS A 41 -15.29 -1.66 28.52
N ALA A 42 -14.36 -1.91 27.61
CA ALA A 42 -14.18 -1.11 26.40
C ALA A 42 -15.43 -1.21 25.49
N HIS A 43 -15.94 -2.43 25.29
CA HIS A 43 -17.14 -2.70 24.50
C HIS A 43 -18.38 -2.00 25.07
N ALA A 44 -18.60 -2.07 26.39
CA ALA A 44 -19.76 -1.47 27.05
C ALA A 44 -19.85 0.07 26.89
N GLY A 45 -18.73 0.74 26.67
CA GLY A 45 -18.67 2.18 26.41
C GLY A 45 -18.65 2.57 24.93
N ALA A 46 -18.74 1.60 24.01
CA ALA A 46 -18.47 1.81 22.59
C ALA A 46 -19.75 1.77 21.72
N ALA A 47 -19.56 2.03 20.42
CA ALA A 47 -20.65 2.03 19.45
C ALA A 47 -21.31 0.64 19.29
N HIS A 48 -20.59 -0.44 19.54
CA HIS A 48 -21.08 -1.82 19.45
C HIS A 48 -21.59 -2.41 20.78
N LYS A 49 -21.80 -1.57 21.81
CA LYS A 49 -22.19 -2.00 23.17
C LYS A 49 -23.40 -2.94 23.24
N ASP A 50 -24.30 -2.82 22.27
CA ASP A 50 -25.53 -3.62 22.19
C ASP A 50 -25.38 -4.87 21.30
N ILE A 51 -24.18 -5.12 20.76
CA ILE A 51 -23.89 -6.29 19.94
C ILE A 51 -23.37 -7.43 20.83
N ALA A 52 -24.00 -8.59 20.79
CA ALA A 52 -23.57 -9.73 21.57
C ALA A 52 -22.21 -10.27 21.08
N CYS A 53 -21.35 -10.69 22.00
CA CYS A 53 -20.05 -11.28 21.68
C CYS A 53 -20.18 -12.48 20.72
N THR A 54 -21.22 -13.27 20.88
CA THR A 54 -21.55 -14.44 20.05
C THR A 54 -21.93 -14.10 18.60
N SER A 55 -22.19 -12.82 18.31
CA SER A 55 -22.40 -12.37 16.91
C SER A 55 -21.12 -12.51 16.06
N CYS A 56 -19.96 -12.42 16.71
CA CYS A 56 -18.66 -12.53 16.06
C CYS A 56 -17.82 -13.72 16.55
N HIS A 57 -18.12 -14.26 17.75
CA HIS A 57 -17.39 -15.38 18.34
C HIS A 57 -18.29 -16.62 18.39
N SER A 58 -17.88 -17.69 17.72
CA SER A 58 -18.54 -19.01 17.79
C SER A 58 -17.75 -19.99 18.65
N GLY A 59 -18.42 -21.01 19.16
CA GLY A 59 -17.79 -22.01 20.04
C GLY A 59 -17.58 -21.54 21.49
N VAL A 60 -18.30 -20.49 21.90
CA VAL A 60 -18.20 -19.90 23.25
C VAL A 60 -18.55 -20.94 24.34
N ASP A 61 -19.55 -21.78 24.13
CA ASP A 61 -19.94 -22.80 25.10
C ASP A 61 -18.82 -23.84 25.38
N GLN A 62 -18.03 -24.17 24.37
CA GLN A 62 -16.87 -25.06 24.53
C GLN A 62 -15.76 -24.34 25.29
N HIS A 63 -15.52 -23.09 24.97
CA HIS A 63 -14.55 -22.26 25.66
C HIS A 63 -14.89 -22.11 27.16
N LEU A 64 -16.16 -21.92 27.50
CA LEU A 64 -16.60 -21.82 28.90
C LEU A 64 -16.39 -23.16 29.67
N LYS A 65 -16.46 -24.29 28.98
CA LYS A 65 -16.17 -25.62 29.60
C LYS A 65 -14.67 -25.87 29.72
N LYS A 66 -13.89 -25.39 28.76
CA LYS A 66 -12.44 -25.54 28.69
C LYS A 66 -11.80 -24.32 28.12
N VAL A 67 -11.29 -23.45 28.97
CA VAL A 67 -10.76 -22.08 28.61
C VAL A 67 -9.60 -22.12 27.60
N THR A 68 -8.92 -23.23 27.44
CA THR A 68 -7.88 -23.42 26.44
C THR A 68 -8.43 -23.57 25.02
N ASP A 69 -9.71 -23.97 24.90
CA ASP A 69 -10.37 -24.11 23.60
C ASP A 69 -10.91 -22.75 23.19
N ARG A 70 -10.16 -22.06 22.34
CA ARG A 70 -10.46 -20.67 21.95
C ARG A 70 -11.68 -20.60 21.04
N PRO A 71 -12.58 -19.62 21.24
CA PRO A 71 -13.66 -19.37 20.30
C PRO A 71 -13.12 -19.06 18.91
N THR A 72 -13.83 -19.48 17.89
CA THR A 72 -13.54 -19.06 16.51
C THR A 72 -14.06 -17.65 16.31
N VAL A 73 -13.21 -16.76 15.80
CA VAL A 73 -13.58 -15.40 15.44
C VAL A 73 -14.07 -15.40 14.00
N ASN A 74 -15.26 -14.90 13.77
CA ASN A 74 -15.76 -14.69 12.42
C ASN A 74 -15.16 -13.38 11.86
N MET A 75 -14.17 -13.54 10.98
CA MET A 75 -13.49 -12.43 10.30
C MET A 75 -14.10 -12.10 8.94
N ASP A 76 -15.19 -12.79 8.55
CA ASP A 76 -15.86 -12.52 7.28
C ASP A 76 -16.43 -11.09 7.29
N PRO A 77 -16.02 -10.22 6.37
CA PRO A 77 -16.50 -8.86 6.30
C PRO A 77 -18.01 -8.75 6.04
N ALA A 78 -18.65 -9.80 5.53
CA ALA A 78 -20.11 -9.86 5.39
C ALA A 78 -20.83 -9.79 6.75
N THR A 79 -20.19 -10.22 7.83
CA THR A 79 -20.71 -10.06 9.19
C THR A 79 -20.92 -8.58 9.53
N CYS A 80 -19.93 -7.73 9.24
CA CYS A 80 -20.05 -6.28 9.38
C CYS A 80 -21.09 -5.73 8.40
N GLY A 81 -21.09 -6.23 7.17
CA GLY A 81 -22.01 -5.85 6.10
C GLY A 81 -23.49 -6.10 6.41
N GLY A 82 -23.80 -6.99 7.34
CA GLY A 82 -25.17 -7.23 7.80
C GLY A 82 -25.83 -5.97 8.35
N CYS A 83 -25.09 -5.15 9.09
CA CYS A 83 -25.54 -3.85 9.62
C CYS A 83 -25.01 -2.66 8.82
N HIS A 84 -23.76 -2.70 8.34
CA HIS A 84 -23.09 -1.65 7.59
C HIS A 84 -23.13 -1.89 6.08
N GLN A 85 -24.33 -2.14 5.54
CA GLN A 85 -24.52 -2.62 4.17
C GLN A 85 -23.99 -1.66 3.09
N ALA A 86 -24.19 -0.34 3.26
CA ALA A 86 -23.75 0.65 2.29
C ALA A 86 -22.23 0.75 2.23
N GLN A 87 -21.57 0.78 3.39
CA GLN A 87 -20.11 0.79 3.51
C GLN A 87 -19.51 -0.49 2.91
N TYR A 88 -20.07 -1.64 3.28
CA TYR A 88 -19.66 -2.94 2.77
C TYR A 88 -19.74 -3.01 1.23
N LYS A 89 -20.88 -2.63 0.65
CA LYS A 89 -21.05 -2.62 -0.80
C LYS A 89 -20.11 -1.67 -1.51
N SER A 90 -19.82 -0.51 -0.91
CA SER A 90 -18.87 0.44 -1.49
C SER A 90 -17.43 -0.05 -1.41
N LEU A 91 -17.03 -0.76 -0.34
CA LEU A 91 -15.71 -1.36 -0.22
C LEU A 91 -15.47 -2.44 -1.28
N TYR A 92 -16.49 -3.25 -1.54
CA TYR A 92 -16.43 -4.36 -2.51
C TYR A 92 -16.97 -3.98 -3.90
N LYS A 93 -16.99 -2.69 -4.21
CA LYS A 93 -17.45 -2.24 -5.53
C LYS A 93 -16.55 -2.79 -6.63
N ASP A 94 -17.16 -3.55 -7.54
CA ASP A 94 -16.52 -4.00 -8.77
C ASP A 94 -16.90 -3.09 -9.94
N ASP A 95 -15.90 -2.60 -10.65
CA ASP A 95 -16.06 -1.82 -11.88
C ASP A 95 -15.53 -2.59 -13.10
N GLY A 96 -15.31 -3.88 -12.98
CA GLY A 96 -14.79 -4.76 -14.01
C GLY A 96 -13.30 -4.64 -14.30
N ARG A 97 -12.54 -3.85 -13.53
CA ARG A 97 -11.09 -3.67 -13.75
C ARG A 97 -10.32 -4.94 -13.44
N ALA A 98 -10.67 -5.63 -12.36
CA ALA A 98 -10.03 -6.90 -12.00
C ALA A 98 -10.13 -7.92 -13.14
N ALA A 99 -11.29 -8.03 -13.76
CA ALA A 99 -11.51 -8.93 -14.91
C ALA A 99 -10.69 -8.51 -16.14
N ARG A 100 -10.53 -7.21 -16.38
CA ARG A 100 -9.69 -6.71 -17.48
C ARG A 100 -8.21 -6.97 -17.22
N GLN A 101 -7.76 -6.78 -16.01
CA GLN A 101 -6.38 -6.99 -15.59
C GLN A 101 -5.94 -8.45 -15.72
N SER A 102 -6.83 -9.38 -15.37
CA SER A 102 -6.54 -10.81 -15.45
C SER A 102 -6.20 -11.30 -16.87
N LYS A 103 -6.58 -10.53 -17.88
CA LYS A 103 -6.32 -10.86 -19.30
C LYS A 103 -4.98 -10.30 -19.81
N LYS A 104 -4.26 -9.54 -19.02
CA LYS A 104 -2.95 -9.04 -19.44
C LYS A 104 -1.94 -10.17 -19.51
N ALA A 105 -1.09 -10.11 -20.53
CA ALA A 105 0.01 -11.05 -20.67
C ALA A 105 0.93 -10.98 -19.44
N PRO A 106 1.24 -12.09 -18.79
CA PRO A 106 1.97 -12.09 -17.54
C PRO A 106 3.44 -11.66 -17.71
N ASN A 107 4.08 -11.99 -18.80
CA ASN A 107 5.50 -11.72 -19.04
C ASN A 107 5.68 -10.89 -20.31
N GLY A 108 5.96 -9.65 -20.16
CA GLY A 108 6.24 -8.74 -21.27
C GLY A 108 7.31 -7.73 -20.88
N PRO A 109 7.91 -7.05 -21.85
CA PRO A 109 8.74 -5.89 -21.56
C PRO A 109 7.90 -4.84 -20.82
N ALA A 110 8.55 -3.95 -20.06
CA ALA A 110 7.89 -2.78 -19.52
C ALA A 110 7.23 -2.00 -20.67
N PRO A 111 6.04 -1.42 -20.45
CA PRO A 111 5.41 -0.57 -21.46
C PRO A 111 6.27 0.63 -21.85
N ASP A 112 7.11 1.09 -20.94
CA ASP A 112 8.08 2.16 -21.15
C ASP A 112 9.49 1.62 -20.99
N PRO A 113 10.29 1.54 -22.08
CA PRO A 113 11.69 1.06 -22.03
C PRO A 113 12.59 1.90 -21.12
N PHE A 114 12.26 3.16 -20.88
CA PHE A 114 13.01 4.02 -19.96
C PHE A 114 13.05 3.44 -18.55
N PHE A 115 11.93 2.90 -18.09
CA PHE A 115 11.86 2.33 -16.73
C PHE A 115 12.72 1.08 -16.56
N ASP A 116 12.78 0.20 -17.57
CA ASP A 116 13.71 -0.94 -17.53
C ASP A 116 15.15 -0.46 -17.41
N ARG A 117 15.49 0.63 -18.09
CA ARG A 117 16.82 1.23 -18.06
C ARG A 117 17.10 1.96 -16.75
N ALA A 118 16.16 2.74 -16.25
CA ALA A 118 16.29 3.53 -15.01
C ALA A 118 16.43 2.62 -13.78
N LEU A 119 15.68 1.53 -13.75
CA LEU A 119 15.70 0.58 -12.63
C LEU A 119 16.80 -0.49 -12.78
N GLY A 120 17.59 -0.44 -13.85
CA GLY A 120 18.78 -1.26 -14.00
C GLY A 120 18.52 -2.75 -13.86
N ALA A 121 17.45 -3.26 -14.44
CA ALA A 121 16.99 -4.65 -14.34
C ALA A 121 16.58 -5.10 -12.93
N HIS A 122 16.25 -4.18 -12.02
CA HIS A 122 15.74 -4.52 -10.70
C HIS A 122 14.36 -5.20 -10.72
N GLY A 123 13.65 -5.17 -11.85
CA GLY A 123 12.44 -5.96 -12.07
C GLY A 123 11.13 -5.24 -11.77
N PHE A 124 11.16 -3.95 -11.52
CA PHE A 124 9.94 -3.17 -11.42
C PHE A 124 9.41 -2.82 -12.81
N THR A 125 8.15 -3.07 -13.03
CA THR A 125 7.41 -2.59 -14.19
C THR A 125 6.52 -1.43 -13.78
N VAL A 126 6.24 -0.52 -14.71
CA VAL A 126 5.55 0.73 -14.42
C VAL A 126 4.07 0.61 -14.68
N GLU A 127 3.44 -0.38 -14.24
CA GLU A 127 2.00 -0.41 -14.36
C GLU A 127 1.33 -0.08 -13.02
N HIS A 128 1.38 1.19 -12.59
CA HIS A 128 0.41 1.69 -11.66
C HIS A 128 -0.89 1.89 -12.42
N ASP A 129 -1.69 0.87 -12.38
CA ASP A 129 -2.98 0.90 -13.00
C ASP A 129 -3.93 1.85 -12.25
N LEU A 130 -5.06 2.11 -12.89
CA LEU A 130 -6.10 2.95 -12.30
C LEU A 130 -6.46 2.48 -10.89
N PRO A 131 -6.78 3.40 -9.97
CA PRO A 131 -7.21 3.05 -8.62
C PRO A 131 -8.35 2.06 -8.61
N ARG A 132 -8.27 1.08 -7.73
CA ARG A 132 -9.34 0.10 -7.50
C ARG A 132 -9.58 -0.10 -6.01
N ALA A 133 -10.68 -0.74 -5.65
CA ALA A 133 -10.97 -1.02 -4.24
C ALA A 133 -9.87 -1.88 -3.60
N HIS A 134 -9.61 -1.65 -2.33
CA HIS A 134 -8.53 -2.31 -1.57
C HIS A 134 -8.61 -3.84 -1.60
N VAL A 135 -9.80 -4.39 -1.70
CA VAL A 135 -10.01 -5.84 -1.81
C VAL A 135 -9.41 -6.47 -3.07
N TRP A 136 -9.11 -5.67 -4.09
CA TRP A 136 -8.53 -6.15 -5.35
C TRP A 136 -6.99 -6.07 -5.38
N MET A 137 -6.35 -5.48 -4.37
CA MET A 137 -4.88 -5.30 -4.35
C MET A 137 -4.10 -6.61 -4.40
N ALA A 138 -4.64 -7.67 -3.83
CA ALA A 138 -4.00 -8.98 -3.90
C ALA A 138 -3.95 -9.54 -5.33
N ILE A 139 -4.96 -9.23 -6.14
CA ILE A 139 -4.98 -9.60 -7.56
C ILE A 139 -3.86 -8.88 -8.31
N ASP A 140 -3.63 -7.60 -8.03
CA ASP A 140 -2.51 -6.86 -8.61
C ASP A 140 -1.18 -7.51 -8.31
N GLN A 141 -1.00 -7.95 -7.06
CA GLN A 141 0.22 -8.59 -6.63
C GLN A 141 0.54 -9.84 -7.45
N PHE A 142 -0.45 -10.58 -7.94
CA PHE A 142 -0.26 -11.81 -8.68
C PHE A 142 -0.35 -11.68 -10.19
N ILE A 143 -1.17 -10.75 -10.68
CA ILE A 143 -1.47 -10.64 -12.12
C ILE A 143 -0.62 -9.59 -12.80
N VAL A 144 -0.40 -8.46 -12.12
CA VAL A 144 0.26 -7.27 -12.68
C VAL A 144 1.54 -6.95 -11.95
N ASP A 145 2.01 -7.85 -11.11
CA ASP A 145 2.95 -7.51 -10.09
C ASP A 145 4.34 -7.20 -10.60
N ARG A 146 4.83 -6.14 -10.07
CA ARG A 146 6.14 -5.57 -10.35
C ARG A 146 7.19 -6.03 -9.37
N ALA A 147 6.78 -6.25 -8.13
CA ALA A 147 7.68 -6.74 -7.10
C ALA A 147 8.16 -8.17 -7.37
N PHE A 148 7.45 -8.91 -8.20
CA PHE A 148 7.87 -10.22 -8.65
C PHE A 148 8.86 -10.20 -9.82
N GLY A 149 9.05 -9.09 -10.49
CA GLY A 149 9.80 -9.04 -11.75
C GLY A 149 9.22 -9.91 -12.85
N GLY A 150 8.06 -10.49 -12.62
CA GLY A 150 7.29 -11.37 -13.49
C GLY A 150 5.82 -11.29 -13.15
N ARG A 151 5.01 -11.98 -13.93
CA ARG A 151 3.56 -11.98 -13.78
C ARG A 151 3.07 -13.40 -13.77
N PHE A 152 1.92 -13.62 -13.14
CA PHE A 152 1.26 -14.91 -13.08
C PHE A 152 -0.11 -14.81 -13.73
N GLU A 153 -0.45 -15.76 -14.57
CA GLU A 153 -1.81 -15.89 -15.06
C GLU A 153 -2.70 -16.44 -13.93
N PRO A 154 -3.83 -15.78 -13.65
CA PRO A 154 -4.78 -16.30 -12.69
C PRO A 154 -5.47 -17.54 -13.24
N LYS A 155 -5.86 -18.43 -12.35
CA LYS A 155 -6.77 -19.51 -12.71
C LYS A 155 -8.17 -18.99 -13.00
N ASP A 156 -8.83 -19.64 -13.93
CA ASP A 156 -10.26 -19.47 -14.10
C ASP A 156 -11.00 -19.77 -12.80
N GLY A 157 -11.93 -18.91 -12.44
CA GLY A 157 -12.70 -19.02 -11.20
C GLY A 157 -12.11 -18.31 -9.98
N TRP A 158 -10.81 -18.09 -9.90
CA TRP A 158 -10.22 -17.27 -8.84
C TRP A 158 -10.76 -15.85 -8.85
N LEU A 159 -10.77 -15.24 -10.04
CA LEU A 159 -11.26 -13.90 -10.23
C LEU A 159 -12.74 -13.78 -9.88
N TYR A 160 -13.52 -14.81 -10.21
CA TYR A 160 -14.95 -14.85 -9.90
C TYR A 160 -15.21 -14.96 -8.40
N ALA A 161 -14.40 -15.68 -7.66
CA ALA A 161 -14.53 -15.76 -6.21
C ALA A 161 -14.32 -14.40 -5.54
N THR A 162 -13.45 -13.56 -6.09
CA THR A 162 -13.23 -12.19 -5.60
C THR A 162 -14.28 -11.18 -6.11
N LEU A 163 -14.86 -11.43 -7.27
CA LEU A 163 -15.94 -10.59 -7.85
C LEU A 163 -17.30 -10.83 -7.18
N ASP A 164 -17.45 -11.89 -6.43
CA ASP A 164 -18.72 -12.31 -5.83
C ASP A 164 -19.04 -11.50 -4.54
N GLY A 165 -18.70 -10.22 -4.56
CA GLY A 165 -19.20 -9.22 -3.63
C GLY A 165 -18.65 -9.29 -2.21
N GLY A 166 -17.39 -9.70 -2.05
CA GLY A 166 -16.73 -9.58 -0.76
C GLY A 166 -16.75 -10.84 0.10
N LYS A 167 -17.03 -11.95 -0.48
CA LYS A 167 -16.75 -13.23 0.19
C LYS A 167 -15.23 -13.39 0.37
N SER A 168 -14.85 -14.07 1.43
CA SER A 168 -13.46 -14.49 1.62
C SER A 168 -12.97 -15.23 0.39
N TYR A 169 -11.77 -14.90 -0.05
CA TYR A 169 -11.13 -15.59 -1.14
C TYR A 169 -9.85 -16.28 -0.66
N LYS A 170 -9.53 -17.38 -1.30
CA LYS A 170 -8.30 -18.11 -1.03
C LYS A 170 -7.29 -17.79 -2.12
N VAL A 171 -6.47 -16.81 -1.91
CA VAL A 171 -5.38 -16.39 -2.81
C VAL A 171 -4.51 -17.59 -3.21
N TRP A 172 -4.38 -18.55 -2.29
CA TRP A 172 -3.70 -19.80 -2.50
C TRP A 172 -4.19 -20.60 -3.71
N ASP A 173 -5.49 -20.58 -4.01
CA ASP A 173 -6.03 -21.34 -5.14
C ASP A 173 -5.52 -20.82 -6.50
N VAL A 174 -5.14 -19.56 -6.57
CA VAL A 174 -4.45 -18.99 -7.73
C VAL A 174 -3.01 -19.45 -7.80
N LEU A 175 -2.34 -19.50 -6.65
CA LEU A 175 -0.90 -19.71 -6.58
C LEU A 175 -0.47 -21.15 -6.67
N LYS A 176 -1.29 -22.08 -6.20
CA LYS A 176 -0.86 -23.50 -6.09
C LYS A 176 -0.37 -24.11 -7.40
N ASP A 177 -0.85 -23.64 -8.55
CA ASP A 177 -0.41 -24.12 -9.85
C ASP A 177 0.48 -23.12 -10.60
N ASN A 178 0.27 -21.82 -10.36
CA ASN A 178 1.01 -20.76 -11.02
C ASN A 178 2.21 -20.27 -10.21
N TYR A 179 2.30 -20.70 -8.95
CA TYR A 179 3.39 -20.42 -8.04
C TYR A 179 3.92 -21.72 -7.40
N PRO A 180 4.41 -22.67 -8.20
CA PRO A 180 5.05 -23.86 -7.65
C PRO A 180 6.35 -23.46 -6.94
N ASP A 181 6.90 -24.38 -6.13
CA ASP A 181 8.00 -24.16 -5.18
C ASP A 181 9.24 -23.50 -5.74
N ASN A 182 9.45 -23.14 -6.85
CA ASN A 182 10.54 -22.36 -7.39
C ASN A 182 10.12 -21.51 -8.61
N ASN A 183 8.84 -21.30 -8.75
CA ASN A 183 8.30 -20.67 -9.93
C ASN A 183 8.72 -19.21 -10.05
N ALA A 184 8.85 -18.52 -8.94
CA ALA A 184 9.33 -17.15 -8.91
C ALA A 184 10.68 -17.02 -9.62
N GLN A 185 11.62 -17.94 -9.34
CA GLN A 185 12.92 -17.95 -9.99
C GLN A 185 12.85 -18.28 -11.48
N LYS A 186 11.85 -19.06 -11.90
CA LYS A 186 11.67 -19.43 -13.32
C LYS A 186 11.10 -18.30 -14.16
N VAL A 187 10.23 -17.48 -13.59
CA VAL A 187 9.61 -16.36 -14.32
C VAL A 187 10.39 -15.06 -14.20
N HIS A 188 11.31 -14.96 -13.25
CA HIS A 188 12.19 -13.81 -13.10
C HIS A 188 13.32 -13.86 -14.12
N LYS A 189 13.62 -12.71 -14.69
CA LYS A 189 14.89 -12.52 -15.41
C LYS A 189 16.03 -12.53 -14.39
N PRO A 190 17.20 -13.08 -14.70
CA PRO A 190 18.37 -12.96 -13.84
C PRO A 190 18.66 -11.49 -13.48
N GLY A 191 18.88 -11.22 -12.21
CA GLY A 191 19.15 -9.87 -11.71
C GLY A 191 17.91 -9.00 -11.43
N THR A 192 16.70 -9.50 -11.68
CA THR A 192 15.45 -8.80 -11.31
C THR A 192 15.08 -9.03 -9.85
N ALA A 193 14.11 -8.26 -9.33
CA ALA A 193 13.60 -8.45 -7.98
C ALA A 193 13.11 -9.89 -7.76
N ALA A 194 13.37 -10.40 -6.58
CA ALA A 194 12.80 -11.67 -6.15
C ALA A 194 11.27 -11.56 -6.04
N ALA A 195 10.60 -12.70 -5.99
CA ALA A 195 9.19 -12.76 -5.68
C ALA A 195 8.84 -11.90 -4.46
N ALA A 196 7.62 -11.41 -4.38
CA ALA A 196 7.12 -10.66 -3.24
C ALA A 196 7.43 -11.40 -1.94
N ASN A 197 7.83 -10.64 -0.94
CA ASN A 197 8.14 -11.16 0.37
C ASN A 197 6.97 -10.94 1.35
N ALA A 198 7.10 -11.43 2.58
CA ALA A 198 6.05 -11.30 3.58
C ALA A 198 5.68 -9.84 3.89
N VAL A 199 6.62 -8.90 3.79
CA VAL A 199 6.37 -7.46 4.01
C VAL A 199 5.39 -6.91 2.99
N CYS A 200 5.48 -7.33 1.73
CA CYS A 200 4.55 -6.91 0.68
C CYS A 200 3.10 -7.27 1.01
N TRP A 201 2.89 -8.41 1.64
CA TRP A 201 1.56 -8.90 2.02
C TRP A 201 0.91 -8.14 3.17
N SER A 202 1.70 -7.50 4.01
CA SER A 202 1.20 -6.73 5.16
C SER A 202 0.28 -5.57 4.76
N CYS A 203 0.37 -5.08 3.52
CA CYS A 203 -0.52 -4.06 2.95
C CYS A 203 -1.64 -4.64 2.07
N LYS A 204 -1.80 -5.97 1.98
CA LYS A 204 -2.74 -6.63 1.07
C LYS A 204 -3.78 -7.48 1.79
N SER A 205 -3.52 -7.85 3.05
CA SER A 205 -4.35 -8.80 3.78
C SER A 205 -4.48 -8.41 5.25
N THR A 206 -5.72 -8.40 5.73
CA THR A 206 -6.00 -8.25 7.16
C THR A 206 -5.46 -9.43 7.96
N ASP A 207 -5.51 -10.65 7.41
CA ASP A 207 -4.97 -11.84 8.10
C ASP A 207 -3.49 -11.70 8.36
N VAL A 208 -2.71 -11.31 7.33
CA VAL A 208 -1.26 -11.12 7.50
C VAL A 208 -0.97 -10.11 8.60
N MET A 209 -1.66 -8.97 8.60
CA MET A 209 -1.44 -7.96 9.62
C MET A 209 -1.86 -8.40 11.02
N MET A 210 -2.93 -9.16 11.15
CA MET A 210 -3.39 -9.63 12.46
C MET A 210 -2.55 -10.79 13.00
N ASP A 211 -1.89 -11.55 12.13
CA ASP A 211 -0.99 -12.66 12.50
C ASP A 211 0.50 -12.24 12.52
N TRP A 212 0.76 -10.96 12.25
CA TRP A 212 2.09 -10.35 12.19
C TRP A 212 2.49 -9.76 13.55
N ALA A 213 3.65 -10.11 14.04
CA ALA A 213 4.19 -9.54 15.27
C ALA A 213 4.60 -8.07 15.08
N TYR A 214 4.73 -7.33 16.19
CA TYR A 214 5.18 -5.95 16.12
C TYR A 214 6.57 -5.86 15.46
N LEU A 215 6.71 -4.95 14.51
CA LEU A 215 7.86 -4.82 13.60
C LEU A 215 8.16 -6.08 12.76
N GLY A 216 7.23 -7.02 12.71
CA GLY A 216 7.40 -8.26 11.96
C GLY A 216 8.52 -9.16 12.48
N ASP A 217 8.86 -9.06 13.76
CA ASP A 217 9.86 -9.92 14.40
C ASP A 217 9.32 -11.33 14.58
N LYS A 218 10.22 -12.33 14.68
CA LYS A 218 9.84 -13.67 15.05
C LYS A 218 9.47 -13.69 16.52
N VAL A 219 8.20 -13.97 16.80
CA VAL A 219 7.64 -14.05 18.16
C VAL A 219 6.82 -15.31 18.29
N GLU A 220 6.91 -15.97 19.44
CA GLU A 220 6.07 -17.14 19.73
C GLU A 220 4.58 -16.80 19.61
N GLY A 221 3.82 -17.62 18.89
CA GLY A 221 2.41 -17.42 18.61
C GLY A 221 2.09 -16.55 17.39
N ALA A 222 3.02 -15.73 16.90
CA ALA A 222 2.86 -15.03 15.64
C ALA A 222 3.07 -15.99 14.46
N GLN A 223 2.16 -16.00 13.50
CA GLN A 223 2.28 -16.88 12.33
C GLN A 223 3.25 -16.32 11.28
N PHE A 224 3.38 -15.02 11.21
CA PHE A 224 4.17 -14.34 10.19
C PHE A 224 5.25 -13.45 10.79
N SER A 225 6.36 -13.39 10.07
CA SER A 225 7.50 -12.49 10.33
C SER A 225 8.04 -11.95 9.01
N ARG A 226 8.95 -10.98 9.08
CA ARG A 226 9.60 -10.42 7.89
C ARG A 226 10.26 -11.48 7.01
N SER A 227 10.81 -12.52 7.62
CA SER A 227 11.51 -13.60 6.93
C SER A 227 10.63 -14.82 6.60
N SER A 228 9.30 -14.72 6.78
CA SER A 228 8.39 -15.79 6.38
C SER A 228 8.44 -16.01 4.87
N ASN A 229 8.37 -17.28 4.44
CA ASN A 229 8.28 -17.61 3.03
C ASN A 229 6.96 -17.05 2.45
N PRO A 230 6.99 -16.25 1.38
CA PRO A 230 5.79 -15.65 0.81
C PRO A 230 4.75 -16.69 0.36
N VAL A 231 5.15 -17.86 -0.10
CA VAL A 231 4.23 -18.96 -0.47
C VAL A 231 3.46 -19.46 0.75
N ASP A 232 4.13 -19.61 1.89
CA ASP A 232 3.48 -20.07 3.12
C ASP A 232 2.54 -19.00 3.68
N VAL A 233 2.91 -17.72 3.54
CA VAL A 233 2.04 -16.60 3.91
C VAL A 233 0.75 -16.65 3.09
N VAL A 234 0.86 -16.74 1.78
CA VAL A 234 -0.29 -16.71 0.88
C VAL A 234 -1.22 -17.90 1.09
N ARG A 235 -0.67 -19.09 1.37
CA ARG A 235 -1.46 -20.28 1.67
C ARG A 235 -2.39 -20.12 2.87
N LYS A 236 -2.08 -19.21 3.78
CA LYS A 236 -2.85 -18.94 5.01
C LYS A 236 -3.77 -17.73 4.91
N VAL A 237 -3.65 -16.93 3.85
CA VAL A 237 -4.50 -15.75 3.64
C VAL A 237 -5.90 -16.18 3.23
N ASN A 238 -6.90 -15.72 3.98
CA ASN A 238 -8.32 -15.93 3.69
C ASN A 238 -9.06 -14.62 3.42
N HIS A 239 -8.53 -13.49 3.90
CA HIS A 239 -9.18 -12.19 3.79
C HIS A 239 -8.23 -11.15 3.22
N ALA A 240 -8.70 -10.41 2.23
CA ALA A 240 -8.09 -9.17 1.79
C ALA A 240 -8.18 -8.09 2.89
N ILE A 241 -7.76 -6.87 2.59
CA ILE A 241 -8.02 -5.72 3.47
C ILE A 241 -9.53 -5.58 3.67
N ASN A 242 -9.94 -5.52 4.93
CA ASN A 242 -11.33 -5.43 5.32
C ASN A 242 -11.51 -4.47 6.51
N CYS A 243 -12.73 -4.41 7.05
CA CYS A 243 -13.11 -3.49 8.13
C CYS A 243 -12.16 -3.54 9.35
N ASN A 244 -11.72 -4.75 9.70
CA ASN A 244 -10.88 -4.97 10.88
C ASN A 244 -9.45 -4.45 10.74
N PHE A 245 -9.03 -4.07 9.56
CA PHE A 245 -7.73 -3.43 9.35
C PHE A 245 -7.71 -2.01 9.96
N CYS A 246 -8.79 -1.26 9.76
CA CYS A 246 -8.91 0.13 10.15
C CYS A 246 -9.75 0.37 11.40
N HIS A 247 -10.64 -0.57 11.74
CA HIS A 247 -11.56 -0.45 12.88
C HIS A 247 -11.36 -1.58 13.88
N ASP A 248 -11.37 -1.24 15.16
CA ASP A 248 -11.43 -2.23 16.22
C ASP A 248 -12.82 -2.89 16.26
N PRO A 249 -12.92 -4.23 16.15
CA PRO A 249 -14.22 -4.88 16.06
C PRO A 249 -15.03 -4.78 17.36
N HIS A 250 -14.40 -4.59 18.52
CA HIS A 250 -15.10 -4.50 19.80
C HIS A 250 -15.65 -3.10 20.06
N THR A 251 -14.90 -2.07 19.64
CA THR A 251 -15.24 -0.68 19.98
C THR A 251 -15.67 0.15 18.77
N ALA A 252 -15.47 -0.34 17.55
CA ALA A 252 -15.54 0.41 16.29
C ALA A 252 -14.52 1.57 16.19
N GLN A 253 -13.66 1.75 17.19
CA GLN A 253 -12.68 2.83 17.22
C GLN A 253 -11.69 2.69 16.05
N PRO A 254 -11.34 3.81 15.37
CA PRO A 254 -10.29 3.80 14.37
C PRO A 254 -8.96 3.41 14.99
N ARG A 255 -8.17 2.61 14.26
CA ARG A 255 -6.89 2.12 14.75
C ARG A 255 -5.85 1.99 13.65
N VAL A 256 -4.59 2.02 14.06
CA VAL A 256 -3.44 1.67 13.24
C VAL A 256 -2.93 0.31 13.72
N VAL A 257 -2.92 -0.64 12.81
CA VAL A 257 -2.39 -2.00 13.05
C VAL A 257 -1.04 -2.22 12.37
N ARG A 258 -0.63 -1.33 11.47
CA ARG A 258 0.65 -1.40 10.79
C ARG A 258 1.77 -0.99 11.75
N ASP A 259 2.56 -1.97 12.15
CA ASP A 259 3.63 -1.86 13.12
C ASP A 259 4.69 -0.81 12.74
N ALA A 260 5.11 -0.78 11.48
CA ALA A 260 6.10 0.16 10.98
C ALA A 260 5.61 1.62 11.00
N LEU A 261 4.29 1.85 10.79
CA LEU A 261 3.72 3.18 10.95
C LEU A 261 3.69 3.60 12.42
N ILE A 262 3.29 2.69 13.33
CA ILE A 262 3.31 2.98 14.77
C ILE A 262 4.73 3.37 15.19
N ASP A 263 5.73 2.60 14.76
CA ASP A 263 7.14 2.92 15.03
C ASP A 263 7.53 4.29 14.45
N ALA A 264 7.16 4.57 13.20
CA ALA A 264 7.51 5.82 12.53
C ALA A 264 6.93 7.05 13.25
N VAL A 265 5.63 7.03 13.60
CA VAL A 265 4.95 8.19 14.22
C VAL A 265 5.30 8.36 15.70
N THR A 266 5.74 7.30 16.39
CA THR A 266 6.14 7.34 17.79
C THR A 266 7.65 7.46 17.99
N ARG A 267 8.44 7.43 16.91
CA ARG A 267 9.90 7.51 16.95
C ARG A 267 10.36 8.83 17.56
N ASP A 268 11.19 8.75 18.59
CA ASP A 268 11.73 9.93 19.30
C ASP A 268 13.10 10.39 18.76
N ASP A 269 13.38 10.16 17.50
CA ASP A 269 14.60 10.67 16.85
C ASP A 269 14.37 12.09 16.32
N LYS A 270 14.68 13.07 17.15
CA LYS A 270 14.55 14.49 16.77
C LYS A 270 15.59 14.96 15.74
N SER A 271 16.58 14.15 15.42
CA SER A 271 17.57 14.45 14.38
C SER A 271 17.04 14.19 12.96
N VAL A 272 15.86 13.57 12.86
CA VAL A 272 15.16 13.32 11.61
C VAL A 272 13.82 14.02 11.64
N PRO A 273 13.50 14.90 10.66
CA PRO A 273 12.18 15.44 10.51
C PRO A 273 11.15 14.32 10.41
N ASN A 274 9.98 14.51 11.00
CA ASN A 274 8.88 13.57 10.93
C ASN A 274 7.65 14.30 10.43
N VAL A 275 7.17 13.92 9.25
CA VAL A 275 6.08 14.62 8.54
C VAL A 275 4.76 14.66 9.33
N TYR A 276 4.61 13.79 10.33
CA TYR A 276 3.44 13.78 11.20
C TYR A 276 3.66 14.54 12.51
N ARG A 277 4.75 14.24 13.22
CA ARG A 277 5.07 14.84 14.52
C ARG A 277 5.32 16.35 14.45
N ASP A 278 6.01 16.78 13.39
CA ASP A 278 6.53 18.13 13.28
C ASP A 278 5.54 19.11 12.64
N VAL A 279 4.35 18.63 12.27
CA VAL A 279 3.28 19.46 11.69
C VAL A 279 2.22 19.73 12.75
N ALA A 280 2.10 20.98 13.20
CA ALA A 280 1.14 21.41 14.22
C ALA A 280 -0.34 21.20 13.84
N ALA A 281 -0.61 20.87 12.56
CA ALA A 281 -1.96 20.62 12.05
C ALA A 281 -2.49 19.21 12.35
N HIS A 282 -1.69 18.31 12.91
CA HIS A 282 -2.10 16.92 13.18
C HIS A 282 -2.38 16.69 14.67
N PRO A 283 -3.58 17.08 15.17
CA PRO A 283 -3.91 17.02 16.60
C PRO A 283 -4.30 15.62 17.07
N THR A 284 -4.28 14.61 16.22
CA THR A 284 -4.69 13.25 16.58
C THR A 284 -3.71 12.62 17.56
N LYS A 285 -4.22 12.21 18.71
CA LYS A 285 -3.45 11.48 19.71
C LYS A 285 -3.55 9.99 19.43
N LEU A 286 -2.39 9.33 19.48
CA LEU A 286 -2.30 7.89 19.39
C LEU A 286 -2.14 7.28 20.78
N ASP A 287 -3.07 6.42 21.14
CA ASP A 287 -3.01 5.59 22.34
C ASP A 287 -2.47 4.21 21.95
N VAL A 288 -1.17 4.00 22.14
CA VAL A 288 -0.49 2.74 21.75
C VAL A 288 -0.58 1.75 22.89
N LYS A 289 -1.25 0.63 22.63
CA LYS A 289 -1.48 -0.44 23.63
C LYS A 289 -0.88 -1.75 23.18
N ASP A 290 -0.42 -2.52 24.16
CA ASP A 290 -0.12 -3.93 23.96
C ASP A 290 -1.43 -4.74 24.01
N VAL A 291 -1.76 -5.37 22.89
CA VAL A 291 -3.04 -6.07 22.70
C VAL A 291 -2.78 -7.55 22.40
N GLY A 292 -3.49 -8.42 23.12
CA GLY A 292 -3.50 -9.84 22.81
C GLY A 292 -4.24 -10.10 21.50
N VAL A 293 -3.55 -10.66 20.50
CA VAL A 293 -4.11 -10.96 19.20
C VAL A 293 -3.80 -12.41 18.87
N ARG A 294 -4.82 -13.23 18.63
CA ARG A 294 -4.67 -14.61 18.14
C ARG A 294 -3.59 -15.45 18.87
N GLY A 295 -3.32 -15.14 20.14
CA GLY A 295 -2.41 -15.90 20.99
C GLY A 295 -1.05 -15.30 21.22
N PHE A 296 -0.76 -14.15 20.70
CA PHE A 296 0.44 -13.38 21.00
C PHE A 296 0.08 -11.91 21.28
N THR A 297 1.01 -11.14 21.81
CA THR A 297 0.84 -9.73 22.11
C THR A 297 1.54 -8.89 21.06
N ARG A 298 0.86 -7.84 20.58
CA ARG A 298 1.41 -6.84 19.67
C ARG A 298 0.94 -5.44 20.02
N LYS A 299 1.66 -4.44 19.54
CA LYS A 299 1.22 -3.04 19.66
C LYS A 299 0.15 -2.73 18.62
N ILE A 300 -0.89 -2.03 19.07
CA ILE A 300 -1.92 -1.42 18.22
C ILE A 300 -2.09 0.03 18.70
N ALA A 301 -2.18 0.97 17.78
CA ALA A 301 -2.43 2.36 18.10
C ALA A 301 -3.89 2.72 17.84
N TYR A 302 -4.56 3.22 18.86
CA TYR A 302 -5.93 3.70 18.78
C TYR A 302 -5.95 5.21 18.63
N MET A 303 -6.86 5.72 17.82
CA MET A 303 -7.02 7.15 17.58
C MET A 303 -8.19 7.69 18.37
N ASP A 304 -8.02 8.82 19.05
CA ASP A 304 -9.11 9.53 19.75
C ASP A 304 -10.13 10.10 18.75
N LYS A 305 -9.66 10.52 17.58
CA LYS A 305 -10.46 10.95 16.44
C LYS A 305 -10.02 10.18 15.20
N ALA A 306 -10.97 9.89 14.31
CA ALA A 306 -10.64 9.29 13.03
C ALA A 306 -9.74 10.25 12.23
N ASP A 307 -8.50 9.86 12.04
CA ASP A 307 -7.54 10.53 11.17
C ASP A 307 -7.31 9.65 9.94
N SER A 308 -7.93 10.03 8.84
CA SER A 308 -7.82 9.24 7.61
C SER A 308 -6.42 9.31 7.00
N ASN A 309 -5.64 10.35 7.27
CA ASN A 309 -4.26 10.43 6.80
C ASN A 309 -3.43 9.31 7.42
N LEU A 310 -3.53 9.09 8.75
CA LEU A 310 -2.87 7.96 9.40
C LEU A 310 -3.47 6.60 9.02
N MET A 311 -4.78 6.51 8.81
CA MET A 311 -5.39 5.26 8.37
C MET A 311 -4.88 4.84 7.00
N CYS A 312 -4.71 5.78 6.08
CA CYS A 312 -4.16 5.54 4.73
C CYS A 312 -2.64 5.31 4.77
N ALA A 313 -1.93 6.03 5.63
CA ALA A 313 -0.49 5.89 5.85
C ALA A 313 -0.05 4.48 6.28
N GLN A 314 -0.97 3.62 6.71
CA GLN A 314 -0.63 2.23 6.98
C GLN A 314 -0.05 1.51 5.76
N CYS A 315 -0.36 1.99 4.56
CA CYS A 315 0.09 1.39 3.30
C CYS A 315 0.62 2.44 2.30
N HIS A 316 0.06 3.65 2.31
CA HIS A 316 0.38 4.73 1.37
C HIS A 316 1.54 5.58 1.88
N VAL A 317 2.71 4.98 1.96
CA VAL A 317 3.95 5.55 2.49
C VAL A 317 5.16 5.00 1.78
N GLU A 318 6.30 5.66 1.93
CA GLU A 318 7.59 5.07 1.62
C GLU A 318 7.95 3.99 2.64
N TYR A 319 8.42 2.84 2.18
CA TYR A 319 8.86 1.77 3.06
C TYR A 319 9.91 0.86 2.43
N ILE A 320 10.83 0.39 3.25
CA ILE A 320 11.83 -0.59 2.85
C ILE A 320 11.19 -1.98 2.89
N CYS A 321 10.93 -2.58 1.73
CA CYS A 321 10.28 -3.89 1.65
C CYS A 321 11.22 -5.03 1.29
N ASN A 322 12.34 -4.75 0.64
CA ASN A 322 13.28 -5.76 0.18
C ASN A 322 14.57 -5.77 1.00
N PRO A 323 15.26 -6.91 1.08
CA PRO A 323 16.66 -6.93 1.47
C PRO A 323 17.47 -6.07 0.52
N GLY A 324 18.40 -5.32 1.09
CA GLY A 324 19.31 -4.48 0.34
C GLY A 324 20.73 -4.69 0.82
N PHE A 325 21.50 -3.62 0.85
CA PHE A 325 22.86 -3.63 1.37
C PHE A 325 23.21 -2.32 2.05
N ASP A 326 24.18 -2.37 2.94
CA ASP A 326 24.75 -1.18 3.56
C ASP A 326 25.65 -0.45 2.56
N ALA A 327 25.37 0.83 2.35
CA ALA A 327 26.06 1.64 1.33
C ALA A 327 27.55 1.84 1.60
N LYS A 328 27.98 1.78 2.87
CA LYS A 328 29.37 2.03 3.30
C LYS A 328 30.21 0.78 3.24
N THR A 329 29.64 -0.34 3.68
CA THR A 329 30.37 -1.60 3.83
C THR A 329 30.09 -2.58 2.68
N GLY A 330 29.01 -2.39 1.93
CA GLY A 330 28.52 -3.35 0.93
C GLY A 330 27.92 -4.61 1.53
N ALA A 331 27.79 -4.69 2.86
CA ALA A 331 27.24 -5.85 3.54
C ALA A 331 25.74 -6.03 3.20
N LYS A 332 25.35 -7.27 2.91
CA LYS A 332 23.93 -7.59 2.66
C LYS A 332 23.10 -7.37 3.92
N ILE A 333 21.94 -6.75 3.74
CA ILE A 333 20.91 -6.60 4.76
C ILE A 333 19.83 -7.63 4.46
N GLY A 334 19.63 -8.58 5.37
CA GLY A 334 18.66 -9.67 5.21
C GLY A 334 17.25 -9.31 5.66
N PHE A 335 16.32 -10.22 5.44
CA PHE A 335 14.93 -10.06 5.90
C PHE A 335 14.78 -10.01 7.43
N ASP A 336 15.74 -10.53 8.17
CA ASP A 336 15.71 -10.46 9.64
C ASP A 336 16.08 -9.06 10.18
N SER A 337 16.61 -8.19 9.35
CA SER A 337 16.89 -6.81 9.73
C SER A 337 15.58 -6.00 9.87
N ARG A 338 15.49 -5.21 10.94
CA ARG A 338 14.37 -4.28 11.14
C ARG A 338 14.26 -3.19 10.08
N LEU A 339 15.33 -2.94 9.31
CA LEU A 339 15.27 -2.07 8.14
C LEU A 339 14.32 -2.64 7.08
N THR A 340 14.19 -3.96 6.96
CA THR A 340 13.15 -4.57 6.13
C THR A 340 11.80 -4.50 6.84
N ASN A 341 10.95 -3.63 6.49
CA ASN A 341 9.69 -3.18 7.09
C ASN A 341 9.78 -1.78 7.74
N HIS A 342 10.83 -1.05 7.46
CA HIS A 342 11.03 0.28 8.03
C HIS A 342 10.34 1.35 7.19
N PHE A 343 9.66 2.29 7.86
CA PHE A 343 9.08 3.48 7.24
C PHE A 343 9.97 4.69 7.53
N PRO A 344 10.61 5.28 6.51
CA PRO A 344 11.32 6.55 6.66
C PRO A 344 10.42 7.64 7.23
N PHE A 345 9.26 7.84 6.63
CA PHE A 345 8.24 8.80 7.02
C PHE A 345 8.77 10.24 7.07
N VAL A 346 9.47 10.62 6.03
CA VAL A 346 10.06 11.94 5.81
C VAL A 346 9.63 12.49 4.44
N ASN A 347 9.68 13.80 4.27
CA ASN A 347 9.30 14.43 3.00
C ASN A 347 10.38 14.26 1.91
N ALA A 348 10.07 14.73 0.69
CA ALA A 348 10.95 14.59 -0.46
C ALA A 348 12.31 15.30 -0.29
N ASP A 349 12.36 16.40 0.46
CA ASP A 349 13.62 17.16 0.64
C ASP A 349 14.60 16.44 1.58
N GLU A 350 14.10 15.63 2.53
CA GLU A 350 14.91 14.91 3.52
C GLU A 350 15.16 13.44 3.16
N ILE A 351 14.46 12.86 2.18
CA ILE A 351 14.52 11.42 1.92
C ILE A 351 15.92 10.93 1.54
N GLU A 352 16.65 11.69 0.73
CA GLU A 352 18.03 11.36 0.33
C GLU A 352 18.96 11.30 1.54
N GLN A 353 18.94 12.34 2.39
CA GLN A 353 19.74 12.42 3.61
C GLN A 353 19.35 11.32 4.60
N TYR A 354 18.08 10.99 4.68
CA TYR A 354 17.60 9.93 5.55
C TYR A 354 18.19 8.57 5.16
N TYR A 355 18.12 8.20 3.88
CA TYR A 355 18.70 6.96 3.38
C TYR A 355 20.21 6.92 3.53
N ASP A 356 20.90 8.05 3.37
CA ASP A 356 22.34 8.16 3.65
C ASP A 356 22.66 7.96 5.13
N LYS A 357 21.82 8.50 6.03
CA LYS A 357 21.97 8.34 7.49
C LYS A 357 21.83 6.88 7.90
N ILE A 358 20.82 6.17 7.44
CA ILE A 358 20.60 4.76 7.76
C ILE A 358 21.49 3.81 6.97
N GLY A 359 22.19 4.30 5.93
CA GLY A 359 23.13 3.53 5.12
C GLY A 359 22.49 2.50 4.21
N PHE A 360 21.18 2.50 4.03
CA PHE A 360 20.48 1.48 3.23
C PHE A 360 20.47 1.82 1.74
N ARG A 361 20.68 0.78 0.91
CA ARG A 361 20.42 0.81 -0.55
C ARG A 361 19.77 -0.51 -0.97
N ASP A 362 18.83 -0.42 -1.91
CA ASP A 362 18.12 -1.60 -2.43
C ASP A 362 18.97 -2.39 -3.42
N PHE A 363 19.62 -1.70 -4.35
CA PHE A 363 20.34 -2.36 -5.45
C PHE A 363 21.46 -1.51 -6.03
N LYS A 364 22.33 -2.16 -6.81
CA LYS A 364 23.30 -1.48 -7.69
C LYS A 364 22.76 -1.48 -9.11
N HIS A 365 22.75 -0.31 -9.71
CA HIS A 365 22.33 -0.14 -11.10
C HIS A 365 23.27 -0.91 -12.03
N ASN A 366 22.73 -1.76 -12.89
CA ASN A 366 23.51 -2.70 -13.72
C ASN A 366 24.46 -2.02 -14.72
N LEU A 367 24.13 -0.83 -15.21
CA LEU A 367 24.93 -0.08 -16.18
C LEU A 367 25.92 0.86 -15.49
N THR A 368 25.46 1.66 -14.55
CA THR A 368 26.29 2.72 -13.95
C THR A 368 27.04 2.28 -12.71
N GLY A 369 26.58 1.20 -12.05
CA GLY A 369 27.08 0.76 -10.76
C GLY A 369 26.65 1.63 -9.57
N ALA A 370 25.81 2.64 -9.78
CA ALA A 370 25.30 3.49 -8.70
C ALA A 370 24.48 2.68 -7.69
N ALA A 371 24.68 2.98 -6.40
CA ALA A 371 23.90 2.39 -5.33
C ALA A 371 22.59 3.17 -5.17
N LEU A 372 21.48 2.52 -5.46
CA LEU A 372 20.17 3.15 -5.56
C LEU A 372 19.19 2.65 -4.50
N VAL A 373 18.24 3.50 -4.18
CA VAL A 373 17.06 3.18 -3.38
C VAL A 373 15.88 2.99 -4.33
N LYS A 374 14.97 2.09 -3.99
CA LYS A 374 13.69 1.89 -4.68
C LYS A 374 12.58 2.53 -3.86
N MET A 375 11.98 3.57 -4.42
CA MET A 375 10.79 4.19 -3.81
C MET A 375 9.56 3.31 -4.00
N GLN A 376 8.70 3.31 -2.98
CA GLN A 376 7.42 2.62 -3.04
C GLN A 376 6.29 3.57 -3.46
N HIS A 377 5.55 4.11 -2.52
CA HIS A 377 4.48 5.06 -2.82
C HIS A 377 4.28 6.02 -1.63
N PRO A 378 5.15 7.04 -1.50
CA PRO A 378 5.12 8.02 -0.40
C PRO A 378 3.95 9.00 -0.50
N ASP A 379 2.72 8.47 -0.69
CA ASP A 379 1.53 9.29 -0.93
C ASP A 379 1.20 10.19 0.26
N THR A 380 1.36 9.67 1.48
CA THR A 380 1.10 10.44 2.71
C THR A 380 2.14 11.52 2.94
N GLU A 381 3.41 11.18 2.78
CA GLU A 381 4.52 12.13 2.98
C GLU A 381 4.47 13.28 1.97
N THR A 382 4.11 13.00 0.73
CA THR A 382 3.95 14.04 -0.30
C THR A 382 2.72 14.91 -0.08
N TYR A 383 1.67 14.35 0.53
CA TYR A 383 0.44 15.10 0.79
C TYR A 383 0.61 16.10 1.92
N PHE A 384 1.34 15.76 2.98
CA PHE A 384 1.57 16.65 4.11
C PHE A 384 2.28 17.94 3.71
N GLY A 385 1.78 19.06 4.22
CA GLY A 385 2.26 20.39 3.86
C GLY A 385 1.72 20.94 2.54
N SER A 386 0.91 20.18 1.81
CA SER A 386 0.23 20.64 0.60
C SER A 386 -0.81 21.73 0.89
N THR A 387 -1.30 22.38 -0.16
CA THR A 387 -2.36 23.40 -0.03
C THR A 387 -3.64 22.83 0.57
N HIS A 388 -4.02 21.62 0.17
CA HIS A 388 -5.22 20.96 0.70
C HIS A 388 -5.05 20.46 2.14
N ASP A 389 -3.88 19.96 2.50
CA ASP A 389 -3.55 19.62 3.88
C ASP A 389 -3.63 20.84 4.79
N LYS A 390 -3.02 21.96 4.40
CA LYS A 390 -3.11 23.24 5.13
C LYS A 390 -4.53 23.78 5.25
N ALA A 391 -5.40 23.45 4.29
CA ALA A 391 -6.82 23.79 4.33
C ALA A 391 -7.66 22.80 5.18
N GLY A 392 -7.05 21.78 5.78
CA GLY A 392 -7.69 20.78 6.62
C GLY A 392 -8.39 19.66 5.86
N ALA A 393 -8.18 19.53 4.56
CA ALA A 393 -8.65 18.37 3.81
C ALA A 393 -7.80 17.15 4.16
N THR A 394 -8.42 15.97 4.19
CA THR A 394 -7.76 14.70 4.48
C THR A 394 -7.92 13.74 3.31
N CYS A 395 -7.21 12.62 3.33
CA CYS A 395 -7.36 11.58 2.30
C CYS A 395 -8.84 11.20 2.11
N ALA A 396 -9.58 10.99 3.20
CA ALA A 396 -11.00 10.64 3.12
C ALA A 396 -11.89 11.77 2.58
N THR A 397 -11.51 13.04 2.77
CA THR A 397 -12.27 14.19 2.23
C THR A 397 -12.43 14.06 0.72
N CYS A 398 -11.40 13.57 0.02
CA CYS A 398 -11.37 13.44 -1.43
C CYS A 398 -11.71 12.02 -1.90
N HIS A 399 -11.19 10.98 -1.23
CA HIS A 399 -11.26 9.60 -1.69
C HIS A 399 -12.38 8.76 -1.05
N MET A 400 -12.96 9.23 0.06
CA MET A 400 -14.03 8.54 0.80
C MET A 400 -15.16 9.52 1.17
N PRO A 401 -15.83 10.13 0.17
CA PRO A 401 -16.85 11.14 0.44
C PRO A 401 -18.03 10.57 1.22
N LYS A 402 -18.76 11.47 1.88
CA LYS A 402 -20.05 11.17 2.47
C LYS A 402 -21.14 11.33 1.42
N VAL A 403 -21.90 10.26 1.18
CA VAL A 403 -23.01 10.26 0.24
C VAL A 403 -24.28 9.76 0.90
N LYS A 404 -25.42 10.06 0.30
CA LYS A 404 -26.72 9.59 0.78
C LYS A 404 -27.01 8.20 0.20
N ASP A 405 -27.34 7.26 1.07
CA ASP A 405 -27.83 5.94 0.65
C ASP A 405 -29.25 6.09 0.08
N GLU A 406 -29.45 5.67 -1.15
CA GLU A 406 -30.72 5.83 -1.85
C GLU A 406 -31.87 5.06 -1.21
N LYS A 407 -31.60 3.94 -0.54
CA LYS A 407 -32.62 3.09 0.07
C LYS A 407 -33.05 3.59 1.44
N THR A 408 -32.10 4.01 2.25
CA THR A 408 -32.33 4.37 3.65
C THR A 408 -32.42 5.87 3.86
N GLY A 409 -31.96 6.68 2.91
CA GLY A 409 -31.85 8.13 3.02
C GLY A 409 -30.76 8.60 3.99
N LYS A 410 -30.01 7.68 4.61
CA LYS A 410 -28.95 8.00 5.59
C LYS A 410 -27.64 8.33 4.90
N MET A 411 -26.87 9.23 5.48
CA MET A 411 -25.52 9.54 5.04
C MET A 411 -24.56 8.43 5.47
N TYR A 412 -23.66 8.02 4.56
CA TYR A 412 -22.58 7.09 4.87
C TYR A 412 -21.29 7.50 4.17
N THR A 413 -20.15 7.07 4.69
CA THR A 413 -18.83 7.24 4.05
C THR A 413 -18.61 6.13 3.04
N VAL A 414 -18.29 6.52 1.80
CA VAL A 414 -17.93 5.57 0.73
C VAL A 414 -16.57 4.95 1.05
N HIS A 415 -16.49 3.63 1.02
CA HIS A 415 -15.24 2.88 1.29
C HIS A 415 -14.55 2.36 0.03
N TRP A 416 -14.98 2.82 -1.14
CA TRP A 416 -14.33 2.45 -2.41
C TRP A 416 -12.91 3.01 -2.53
N ALA A 417 -12.60 4.11 -1.85
CA ALA A 417 -11.30 4.80 -1.89
C ALA A 417 -10.81 5.04 -3.32
N THR A 418 -11.68 5.59 -4.16
CA THR A 418 -11.45 5.80 -5.59
C THR A 418 -11.07 7.25 -5.90
N SER A 419 -10.83 7.53 -7.18
CA SER A 419 -10.59 8.90 -7.64
C SER A 419 -11.76 9.83 -7.28
N PRO A 420 -11.49 11.03 -6.73
CA PRO A 420 -12.53 12.01 -6.40
C PRO A 420 -13.33 12.48 -7.64
N ARG A 421 -12.84 12.23 -8.86
CA ARG A 421 -13.58 12.51 -10.10
C ARG A 421 -14.92 11.77 -10.19
N HIS A 422 -15.07 10.65 -9.48
CA HIS A 422 -16.36 9.93 -9.41
C HIS A 422 -17.38 10.59 -8.49
N TYR A 423 -16.93 11.52 -7.64
CA TYR A 423 -17.74 12.17 -6.60
C TYR A 423 -17.43 13.67 -6.52
N MET A 424 -17.34 14.33 -7.68
CA MET A 424 -16.91 15.73 -7.76
C MET A 424 -17.80 16.67 -6.94
N GLN A 425 -19.10 16.40 -6.90
CA GLN A 425 -20.07 17.19 -6.13
C GLN A 425 -19.86 17.07 -4.62
N GLU A 426 -19.58 15.87 -4.15
CA GLU A 426 -19.43 15.53 -2.74
C GLU A 426 -17.99 15.75 -2.24
N THR A 427 -17.06 16.04 -3.13
CA THR A 427 -15.65 16.29 -2.83
C THR A 427 -15.25 17.72 -3.18
N CYS A 428 -14.74 17.97 -4.38
CA CYS A 428 -14.18 19.26 -4.79
C CYS A 428 -15.17 20.42 -4.64
N LEU A 429 -16.42 20.23 -5.08
CA LEU A 429 -17.42 21.31 -5.15
C LEU A 429 -18.05 21.64 -3.78
N THR A 430 -17.75 20.89 -2.75
CA THR A 430 -18.12 21.27 -1.37
C THR A 430 -17.37 22.52 -0.91
N CYS A 431 -16.13 22.71 -1.37
CA CYS A 431 -15.28 23.87 -1.08
C CYS A 431 -15.20 24.82 -2.28
N HIS A 432 -15.03 24.31 -3.51
CA HIS A 432 -14.92 25.10 -4.74
C HIS A 432 -16.28 25.40 -5.37
N LYS A 433 -17.13 26.12 -4.62
CA LYS A 433 -18.53 26.38 -4.99
C LYS A 433 -18.72 27.27 -6.22
N ASP A 434 -17.67 28.00 -6.59
CA ASP A 434 -17.62 28.87 -7.79
C ASP A 434 -17.25 28.12 -9.07
N LYS A 435 -16.99 26.82 -8.99
CA LYS A 435 -16.57 25.99 -10.11
C LYS A 435 -17.65 24.98 -10.49
N THR A 436 -17.57 24.49 -11.72
CA THR A 436 -18.32 23.31 -12.18
C THR A 436 -17.43 22.08 -12.16
N ALA A 437 -18.03 20.88 -12.18
CA ALA A 437 -17.31 19.62 -12.29
C ALA A 437 -16.42 19.57 -13.56
N GLU A 438 -16.89 20.13 -14.66
CA GLU A 438 -16.11 20.22 -15.90
C GLU A 438 -14.87 21.12 -15.75
N GLN A 439 -15.03 22.29 -15.12
CA GLN A 439 -13.91 23.19 -14.85
C GLN A 439 -12.87 22.55 -13.94
N MET A 440 -13.31 21.84 -12.89
CA MET A 440 -12.40 21.11 -12.00
C MET A 440 -11.67 19.99 -12.74
N ASN A 441 -12.36 19.21 -13.56
CA ASN A 441 -11.73 18.17 -14.37
C ASN A 441 -10.67 18.75 -15.32
N LYS A 442 -10.97 19.86 -16.02
CA LYS A 442 -10.01 20.56 -16.89
C LYS A 442 -8.79 21.06 -16.11
N ALA A 443 -9.00 21.60 -14.90
CA ALA A 443 -7.89 22.05 -14.05
C ALA A 443 -6.99 20.88 -13.63
N ILE A 444 -7.58 19.75 -13.21
CA ILE A 444 -6.83 18.55 -12.84
C ILE A 444 -6.06 17.99 -14.05
N ASP A 445 -6.67 17.97 -15.25
CA ASP A 445 -6.00 17.51 -16.47
C ASP A 445 -4.84 18.42 -16.86
N ALA A 446 -4.99 19.73 -16.69
CA ALA A 446 -3.90 20.69 -16.94
C ALA A 446 -2.74 20.50 -15.95
N MET A 447 -3.03 20.30 -14.66
CA MET A 447 -2.02 20.00 -13.64
C MET A 447 -1.28 18.70 -13.97
N LYS A 448 -2.02 17.66 -14.36
CA LYS A 448 -1.43 16.39 -14.79
C LYS A 448 -0.53 16.57 -16.01
N GLY A 449 -0.97 17.27 -17.04
CA GLY A 449 -0.17 17.52 -18.24
C GLY A 449 1.12 18.29 -17.93
N HIS A 450 1.07 19.28 -17.04
CA HIS A 450 2.26 20.02 -16.60
C HIS A 450 3.23 19.10 -15.84
N TYR A 451 2.73 18.31 -14.90
CA TYR A 451 3.51 17.32 -14.15
C TYR A 451 4.17 16.28 -15.07
N ASP A 452 3.40 15.69 -15.99
CA ASP A 452 3.91 14.73 -16.97
C ASP A 452 5.06 15.33 -17.81
N GLY A 453 4.95 16.60 -18.17
CA GLY A 453 6.01 17.34 -18.85
C GLY A 453 7.30 17.44 -18.02
N LYS A 454 7.19 17.69 -16.71
CA LYS A 454 8.35 17.74 -15.79
C LYS A 454 8.98 16.37 -15.56
N VAL A 455 8.17 15.34 -15.45
CA VAL A 455 8.67 13.95 -15.38
C VAL A 455 9.50 13.62 -16.63
N ARG A 456 8.95 13.88 -17.83
CA ARG A 456 9.66 13.62 -19.10
C ARG A 456 10.95 14.42 -19.24
N GLU A 457 10.99 15.65 -18.73
CA GLU A 457 12.22 16.47 -18.69
C GLU A 457 13.31 15.78 -17.85
N ALA A 458 12.96 15.33 -16.63
CA ALA A 458 13.89 14.60 -15.76
C ALA A 458 14.36 13.28 -16.41
N GLU A 459 13.45 12.51 -16.98
CA GLU A 459 13.73 11.25 -17.68
C GLU A 459 14.66 11.45 -18.89
N ALA A 460 14.45 12.49 -19.68
CA ALA A 460 15.34 12.82 -20.79
C ALA A 460 16.77 13.12 -20.31
N ARG A 461 16.92 13.89 -19.22
CA ARG A 461 18.25 14.17 -18.64
C ARG A 461 18.90 12.92 -18.06
N MET A 462 18.14 12.08 -17.40
CA MET A 462 18.67 10.79 -16.91
C MET A 462 19.09 9.87 -18.07
N ASN A 463 18.35 9.87 -19.17
CA ASN A 463 18.72 9.09 -20.35
C ASN A 463 20.03 9.60 -20.98
N ASP A 464 20.23 10.91 -21.07
CA ASP A 464 21.50 11.51 -21.48
C ASP A 464 22.66 11.12 -20.55
N MET A 465 22.39 11.06 -19.24
CA MET A 465 23.35 10.60 -18.23
C MET A 465 23.72 9.13 -18.45
N PHE A 466 22.76 8.24 -18.70
CA PHE A 466 23.03 6.84 -18.99
C PHE A 466 23.90 6.66 -20.22
N ASN A 467 23.61 7.41 -21.29
CA ASN A 467 24.45 7.40 -22.50
C ASN A 467 25.89 7.88 -22.20
N ALA A 468 26.03 8.92 -21.36
CA ALA A 468 27.35 9.41 -20.97
C ALA A 468 28.12 8.39 -20.12
N PHE A 469 27.45 7.65 -19.24
CA PHE A 469 28.08 6.56 -18.47
C PHE A 469 28.59 5.44 -19.39
N GLU A 470 27.79 4.98 -20.36
CA GLU A 470 28.21 3.96 -21.32
C GLU A 470 29.48 4.38 -22.06
N LEU A 471 29.50 5.60 -22.56
CA LEU A 471 30.67 6.16 -23.26
C LEU A 471 31.88 6.34 -22.33
N ALA A 472 31.68 6.80 -21.11
CA ALA A 472 32.75 7.03 -20.15
C ALA A 472 33.44 5.71 -19.75
N ILE A 473 32.66 4.68 -19.47
CA ILE A 473 33.16 3.34 -19.13
C ILE A 473 33.95 2.77 -20.34
N ALA A 474 33.38 2.83 -21.54
CA ALA A 474 34.05 2.38 -22.76
C ALA A 474 35.34 3.17 -23.07
N SER A 475 35.39 4.46 -22.69
CA SER A 475 36.56 5.32 -22.87
C SER A 475 37.65 5.14 -21.80
N GLY A 476 37.38 4.34 -20.75
CA GLY A 476 38.32 4.10 -19.65
C GLY A 476 38.47 5.33 -18.74
N VAL A 477 37.40 6.08 -18.49
CA VAL A 477 37.36 7.13 -17.48
C VAL A 477 37.69 6.52 -16.11
N ASP A 478 38.44 7.24 -15.29
CA ASP A 478 38.88 6.75 -13.98
C ASP A 478 37.72 6.55 -12.99
N GLU A 479 37.92 5.60 -12.07
CA GLU A 479 36.87 5.18 -11.13
C GLU A 479 36.44 6.31 -10.19
N LYS A 480 37.34 7.21 -9.83
CA LYS A 480 37.02 8.37 -8.98
C LYS A 480 35.98 9.27 -9.65
N THR A 481 36.17 9.55 -10.93
CA THR A 481 35.20 10.35 -11.71
C THR A 481 33.88 9.61 -11.88
N LEU A 482 33.93 8.30 -12.12
CA LEU A 482 32.71 7.48 -12.19
C LEU A 482 31.95 7.47 -10.86
N ASP A 483 32.65 7.40 -9.72
CA ASP A 483 32.01 7.45 -8.38
C ASP A 483 31.38 8.81 -8.09
N GLU A 484 31.99 9.91 -8.50
CA GLU A 484 31.38 11.24 -8.40
C GLU A 484 30.08 11.30 -9.25
N ALA A 485 30.10 10.78 -10.47
CA ALA A 485 28.91 10.70 -11.31
C ALA A 485 27.83 9.75 -10.74
N ARG A 486 28.20 8.64 -10.09
CA ARG A 486 27.26 7.71 -9.42
C ARG A 486 26.49 8.38 -8.28
N LYS A 487 27.13 9.25 -7.50
CA LYS A 487 26.45 10.03 -6.48
C LYS A 487 25.39 10.97 -7.08
N LEU A 488 25.74 11.64 -8.16
CA LEU A 488 24.79 12.48 -8.90
C LEU A 488 23.64 11.65 -9.49
N HIS A 489 23.92 10.45 -10.00
CA HIS A 489 22.88 9.53 -10.44
C HIS A 489 21.96 9.12 -9.28
N SER A 490 22.50 8.77 -8.12
CA SER A 490 21.68 8.42 -6.95
C SER A 490 20.74 9.57 -6.57
N SER A 491 21.24 10.81 -6.56
CA SER A 491 20.42 11.99 -6.31
C SER A 491 19.37 12.23 -7.40
N ALA A 492 19.73 12.07 -8.68
CA ALA A 492 18.80 12.20 -9.79
C ALA A 492 17.68 11.16 -9.68
N HIS A 493 18.04 9.91 -9.41
CA HIS A 493 17.12 8.80 -9.31
C HIS A 493 16.10 8.97 -8.18
N ILE A 494 16.56 9.23 -6.95
CA ILE A 494 15.67 9.33 -5.79
C ILE A 494 14.68 10.51 -5.93
N ASN A 495 15.13 11.66 -6.45
CA ASN A 495 14.28 12.82 -6.65
C ASN A 495 13.28 12.65 -7.81
N TRP A 496 13.53 11.77 -8.76
CA TRP A 496 12.60 11.37 -9.80
C TRP A 496 11.65 10.29 -9.31
N GLU A 497 12.17 9.20 -8.72
CA GLU A 497 11.35 8.04 -8.36
C GLU A 497 10.39 8.35 -7.21
N TYR A 498 10.77 9.18 -6.26
CA TYR A 498 9.89 9.62 -5.16
C TYR A 498 8.55 10.16 -5.67
N TRP A 499 8.56 10.85 -6.80
CA TRP A 499 7.36 11.43 -7.39
C TRP A 499 6.69 10.53 -8.42
N THR A 500 7.44 9.76 -9.17
CA THR A 500 6.86 8.83 -10.15
C THR A 500 6.26 7.58 -9.52
N ALA A 501 6.65 7.26 -8.30
CA ALA A 501 6.06 6.18 -7.51
C ALA A 501 4.75 6.59 -6.81
N VAL A 502 4.49 7.88 -6.62
CA VAL A 502 3.30 8.43 -5.94
C VAL A 502 2.08 8.39 -6.85
N ASN A 503 0.95 7.94 -6.30
CA ASN A 503 -0.33 8.04 -6.98
C ASN A 503 -0.90 9.46 -6.85
N GLY A 504 -1.17 10.12 -7.97
CA GLY A 504 -1.74 11.47 -7.95
C GLY A 504 -0.76 12.58 -7.55
N ALA A 505 0.55 12.38 -7.71
CA ALA A 505 1.59 13.37 -7.42
C ALA A 505 1.30 14.76 -8.02
N TYR A 506 0.74 14.79 -9.23
CA TYR A 506 0.35 16.00 -9.93
C TYR A 506 -0.70 16.85 -9.20
N PHE A 507 -1.39 16.26 -8.22
CA PHE A 507 -2.47 16.92 -7.48
C PHE A 507 -2.17 17.03 -5.98
N HIS A 508 -1.54 16.02 -5.38
CA HIS A 508 -1.27 16.00 -3.95
C HIS A 508 -0.36 17.16 -3.53
N ASN A 509 0.78 17.35 -4.20
CA ASN A 509 1.68 18.46 -3.93
C ASN A 509 2.48 18.85 -5.20
N PRO A 510 1.83 19.50 -6.18
CA PRO A 510 2.45 19.79 -7.47
C PRO A 510 3.68 20.70 -7.37
N GLU A 511 3.72 21.60 -6.40
CA GLU A 511 4.85 22.54 -6.23
C GLU A 511 6.11 21.80 -5.77
N GLU A 512 5.99 20.92 -4.80
CA GLU A 512 7.11 20.11 -4.31
C GLU A 512 7.56 19.10 -5.36
N ALA A 513 6.62 18.47 -6.07
CA ALA A 513 6.91 17.59 -7.20
C ALA A 513 7.76 18.31 -8.26
N GLN A 514 7.39 19.54 -8.61
CA GLN A 514 8.13 20.33 -9.59
C GLN A 514 9.57 20.64 -9.12
N ARG A 515 9.75 21.02 -7.84
CA ARG A 515 11.09 21.29 -7.28
C ARG A 515 11.96 20.04 -7.30
N SER A 516 11.41 18.92 -6.87
CA SER A 516 12.13 17.64 -6.80
C SER A 516 12.52 17.12 -8.19
N LEU A 517 11.61 17.17 -9.16
CA LEU A 517 11.88 16.78 -10.54
C LEU A 517 12.93 17.70 -11.20
N ALA A 518 12.91 18.99 -10.90
CA ALA A 518 13.96 19.91 -11.37
C ALA A 518 15.34 19.60 -10.74
N LYS A 519 15.38 19.21 -9.47
CA LYS A 519 16.59 18.72 -8.78
C LYS A 519 17.13 17.44 -9.44
N SER A 520 16.23 16.51 -9.78
CA SER A 520 16.57 15.30 -10.53
C SER A 520 17.21 15.63 -11.89
N ALA A 521 16.53 16.45 -12.70
CA ALA A 521 17.01 16.87 -14.01
C ALA A 521 18.38 17.55 -13.94
N LYS A 522 18.58 18.41 -12.94
CA LYS A 522 19.87 19.08 -12.71
C LYS A 522 20.98 18.09 -12.35
N ALA A 523 20.75 17.19 -11.41
CA ALA A 523 21.74 16.21 -11.00
C ALA A 523 22.16 15.31 -12.16
N ALA A 524 21.20 14.85 -12.97
CA ALA A 524 21.47 14.08 -14.18
C ALA A 524 22.29 14.87 -15.22
N SER A 525 21.99 16.16 -15.39
CA SER A 525 22.73 17.05 -16.30
C SER A 525 24.15 17.28 -15.80
N ASP A 526 24.35 17.49 -14.49
CA ASP A 526 25.67 17.68 -13.88
C ASP A 526 26.53 16.42 -14.05
N ALA A 527 25.96 15.22 -13.83
CA ALA A 527 26.65 13.95 -14.09
C ALA A 527 27.04 13.81 -15.56
N THR A 528 26.15 14.14 -16.47
CA THR A 528 26.41 14.12 -17.92
C THR A 528 27.58 15.03 -18.27
N ALA A 529 27.60 16.25 -17.75
CA ALA A 529 28.66 17.21 -18.01
C ALA A 529 30.02 16.75 -17.46
N LEU A 530 30.03 16.20 -16.24
CA LEU A 530 31.21 15.62 -15.62
C LEU A 530 31.83 14.50 -16.48
N LEU A 531 30.99 13.56 -16.88
CA LEU A 531 31.43 12.41 -17.69
C LEU A 531 31.90 12.82 -19.08
N ARG A 532 31.19 13.71 -19.77
CA ARG A 532 31.61 14.24 -21.10
C ARG A 532 32.95 14.95 -21.05
N LYS A 533 33.18 15.75 -19.99
CA LYS A 533 34.47 16.43 -19.76
C LYS A 533 35.61 15.41 -19.60
N ALA A 534 35.39 14.36 -18.81
CA ALA A 534 36.38 13.31 -18.61
C ALA A 534 36.67 12.50 -19.91
N ILE A 535 35.65 12.20 -20.69
CA ILE A 535 35.79 11.55 -22.01
C ILE A 535 36.67 12.39 -22.95
N ALA A 536 36.39 13.70 -23.05
CA ALA A 536 37.15 14.62 -23.89
C ALA A 536 38.63 14.70 -23.45
N ALA A 537 38.91 14.75 -22.15
CA ALA A 537 40.28 14.74 -21.61
C ALA A 537 41.04 13.43 -21.98
N LYS A 538 40.37 12.28 -21.95
CA LYS A 538 40.93 10.99 -22.36
C LYS A 538 41.24 10.94 -23.86
N ALA A 539 40.35 11.49 -24.69
CA ALA A 539 40.54 11.54 -26.13
C ALA A 539 41.75 12.43 -26.48
N SER A 540 41.87 13.61 -25.86
CA SER A 540 43.03 14.51 -26.08
C SER A 540 44.35 13.88 -25.64
N ALA A 541 44.38 13.15 -24.51
CA ALA A 541 45.57 12.45 -24.06
C ALA A 541 45.99 11.27 -24.96
N LYS A 542 45.05 10.67 -25.71
CA LYS A 542 45.36 9.64 -26.74
C LYS A 542 45.87 10.23 -28.05
N ALA A 543 45.38 11.41 -28.43
CA ALA A 543 45.79 12.09 -29.65
C ALA A 543 47.17 12.77 -29.56
N GLY A 544 47.65 13.05 -28.33
CA GLY A 544 48.97 13.61 -28.07
C GLY A 544 50.09 12.59 -27.80
N LYS A 545 49.78 11.29 -27.90
CA LYS A 545 50.72 10.18 -27.88
C LYS A 545 50.85 9.59 -29.28
#